data_14a036feca726a12c110ce68b91634cf
#
_entry.id   14a036feca726a12c110ce68b91634cf
#
_cell.length_a   1.000
_cell.length_b   1.000
_cell.length_c   1.000
_cell.angle_alpha   90.00
_cell.angle_beta   90.00
_cell.angle_gamma   90.00
#
_symmetry.space_group_name_H-M   'P 1'
#
loop_
_entity.id
_entity.type
_entity.pdbx_description
1 polymer ?
#
loop_
_entity_poly.entity_id
_entity_poly.type
_entity_poly.pdbx_seq_one_letter_code
_entity_poly.pdbx_strand_id
1 'polypeptide(L)'
;MNNLLKIPSLVGLFILSLSLIFTSCKKEDPPVPTISLSLESFKGKVGEKTSTIATVNALAGFKALRVTKYVGTTIDNTFGTAGVLSVTSNTYALEYTLAAEGLTAPIRFNFTGEDLLGRTVSTDFVITTDVSVKYLLTTFNWQWSSKLGKIFSLTEAESEQILACEKDNFYIFAPDGTMKINYGAVTGTGGGTCDFDGLRVETKWSLNADETVLTIDAVNVFNTSDVQKQVYKIKSFSTTEIRSTQNVDLTVFGGIAYDWTYVWKVKAK
;
A
#
# COMPACT_ATOMS: atom_id res chain seq x y z
N MET A 1 49.07 -79.01 57.48
CA MET A 1 47.63 -78.94 57.55
C MET A 1 47.33 -77.44 57.77
N ASN A 2 47.15 -76.68 56.69
CA ASN A 2 46.81 -75.29 56.70
C ASN A 2 45.61 -74.99 55.87
N ASN A 3 44.52 -74.65 56.51
CA ASN A 3 43.31 -74.21 55.83
C ASN A 3 43.37 -72.72 55.55
N LEU A 4 43.63 -72.33 54.30
CA LEU A 4 43.48 -70.91 53.78
C LEU A 4 41.99 -70.67 53.48
N LEU A 5 41.40 -69.87 54.36
CA LEU A 5 40.05 -69.29 54.02
C LEU A 5 40.18 -68.33 52.83
N LYS A 6 39.50 -68.65 51.76
CA LYS A 6 39.25 -67.76 50.64
C LYS A 6 38.16 -66.76 51.02
N ILE A 7 38.46 -65.48 51.10
CA ILE A 7 37.48 -64.40 51.16
C ILE A 7 37.17 -63.97 49.72
N PRO A 8 35.98 -64.27 49.18
CA PRO A 8 35.66 -63.76 47.86
C PRO A 8 34.99 -62.40 47.94
N SER A 9 35.58 -61.47 47.28
CA SER A 9 34.93 -60.61 46.34
C SER A 9 33.71 -59.79 46.80
N LEU A 10 33.75 -59.16 47.98
CA LEU A 10 32.72 -58.13 48.31
C LEU A 10 33.11 -56.74 47.81
N VAL A 11 34.37 -56.51 47.51
CA VAL A 11 34.90 -55.22 47.04
C VAL A 11 34.56 -54.97 45.55
N GLY A 12 34.46 -56.04 44.75
CA GLY A 12 34.13 -55.92 43.34
C GLY A 12 32.66 -55.50 43.05
N LEU A 13 31.75 -55.86 43.96
CA LEU A 13 30.30 -55.53 43.78
C LEU A 13 29.99 -54.10 44.17
N PHE A 14 30.79 -53.48 45.06
CA PHE A 14 30.58 -52.10 45.49
C PHE A 14 31.14 -51.08 44.50
N ILE A 15 32.13 -51.45 43.69
CA ILE A 15 32.68 -50.58 42.63
C ILE A 15 31.76 -50.58 41.41
N LEU A 16 31.04 -51.71 41.11
CA LEU A 16 30.14 -51.78 40.00
C LEU A 16 28.81 -51.06 40.29
N SER A 17 28.37 -50.92 41.52
CA SER A 17 27.18 -50.18 41.91
C SER A 17 27.40 -48.66 41.96
N LEU A 18 28.67 -48.20 42.15
CA LEU A 18 28.99 -46.76 42.18
C LEU A 18 29.15 -46.18 40.77
N SER A 19 29.42 -46.99 39.75
CA SER A 19 29.55 -46.52 38.37
C SER A 19 28.19 -46.33 37.66
N LEU A 20 27.09 -46.80 38.24
CA LEU A 20 25.72 -46.60 37.66
C LEU A 20 25.05 -45.31 38.13
N ILE A 21 25.64 -44.57 39.10
CA ILE A 21 25.05 -43.34 39.62
C ILE A 21 25.51 -42.11 38.77
N PHE A 22 26.50 -42.25 37.92
CA PHE A 22 26.95 -41.23 37.00
C PHE A 22 26.31 -41.33 35.61
N THR A 23 25.12 -41.92 35.45
CA THR A 23 24.28 -41.58 34.29
C THR A 23 23.85 -40.16 34.50
N SER A 24 24.75 -39.24 34.15
CA SER A 24 24.46 -37.84 33.97
C SER A 24 23.16 -37.71 33.22
N CYS A 25 22.11 -37.20 33.87
CA CYS A 25 20.99 -36.63 33.19
C CYS A 25 21.59 -35.57 32.25
N LYS A 26 21.82 -35.90 30.99
CA LYS A 26 22.02 -34.89 29.97
C LYS A 26 20.77 -34.03 30.03
N LYS A 27 20.90 -32.86 30.65
CA LYS A 27 19.89 -31.84 30.60
C LYS A 27 19.72 -31.53 29.11
N GLU A 28 18.64 -32.01 28.51
CA GLU A 28 18.38 -31.71 27.12
C GLU A 28 18.35 -30.19 26.96
N ASP A 29 19.12 -29.70 26.02
CA ASP A 29 19.12 -28.28 25.73
C ASP A 29 17.70 -27.88 25.35
N PRO A 30 17.18 -26.77 25.89
CA PRO A 30 15.86 -26.30 25.51
C PRO A 30 15.76 -26.13 23.98
N PRO A 31 14.61 -26.36 23.35
CA PRO A 31 14.46 -26.22 21.92
C PRO A 31 14.81 -24.80 21.48
N VAL A 32 15.22 -24.64 20.21
CA VAL A 32 15.48 -23.35 19.59
C VAL A 32 14.25 -22.43 19.69
N PRO A 33 14.45 -21.10 19.78
CA PRO A 33 13.31 -20.19 19.83
C PRO A 33 12.45 -20.30 18.57
N THR A 34 11.16 -19.97 18.71
CA THR A 34 10.21 -19.87 17.59
C THR A 34 9.65 -18.44 17.54
N ILE A 35 9.19 -18.03 16.37
CA ILE A 35 8.52 -16.76 16.17
C ILE A 35 7.24 -16.98 15.36
N SER A 36 6.16 -16.34 15.78
CA SER A 36 4.88 -16.36 15.06
C SER A 36 4.43 -14.95 14.77
N LEU A 37 3.76 -14.78 13.63
CA LEU A 37 3.09 -13.54 13.24
C LEU A 37 1.58 -13.75 13.24
N SER A 38 0.82 -12.72 13.67
CA SER A 38 -0.65 -12.73 13.55
C SER A 38 -1.11 -12.61 12.10
N LEU A 39 -0.26 -12.02 11.24
CA LEU A 39 -0.44 -11.88 9.80
C LEU A 39 0.92 -11.98 9.12
N GLU A 40 1.09 -12.87 8.14
CA GLU A 40 2.36 -13.11 7.46
C GLU A 40 2.52 -12.28 6.18
N SER A 41 1.41 -11.88 5.56
CA SER A 41 1.43 -11.04 4.36
C SER A 41 0.19 -10.17 4.27
N PHE A 42 0.33 -9.03 3.59
CA PHE A 42 -0.77 -8.12 3.31
C PHE A 42 -0.64 -7.57 1.89
N LYS A 43 -1.79 -7.40 1.21
CA LYS A 43 -1.87 -6.72 -0.07
C LYS A 43 -2.91 -5.60 0.04
N GLY A 44 -2.51 -4.37 -0.31
CA GLY A 44 -3.39 -3.21 -0.24
C GLY A 44 -2.92 -2.06 -1.11
N LYS A 45 -3.61 -0.92 -1.03
CA LYS A 45 -3.32 0.27 -1.83
C LYS A 45 -2.45 1.26 -1.05
N VAL A 46 -1.74 2.14 -1.76
CA VAL A 46 -1.03 3.27 -1.13
C VAL A 46 -1.97 4.05 -0.21
N GLY A 47 -1.53 4.28 1.04
CA GLY A 47 -2.28 4.97 2.09
C GLY A 47 -3.14 4.07 2.98
N GLU A 48 -3.35 2.80 2.64
CA GLU A 48 -4.01 1.83 3.53
C GLU A 48 -3.10 1.46 4.70
N LYS A 49 -3.74 1.06 5.82
CA LYS A 49 -3.03 0.63 7.03
C LYS A 49 -3.12 -0.87 7.19
N THR A 50 -2.05 -1.46 7.66
CA THR A 50 -1.98 -2.86 8.06
C THR A 50 -1.23 -3.01 9.37
N SER A 51 -1.42 -4.14 10.06
CA SER A 51 -0.70 -4.45 11.28
C SER A 51 -0.43 -5.95 11.39
N THR A 52 0.65 -6.30 12.08
CA THR A 52 0.93 -7.67 12.51
C THR A 52 1.51 -7.67 13.91
N ILE A 53 1.27 -8.75 14.66
CA ILE A 53 1.86 -8.95 15.99
C ILE A 53 2.86 -10.09 15.86
N ALA A 54 4.12 -9.81 16.17
CA ALA A 54 5.18 -10.81 16.28
C ALA A 54 5.29 -11.27 17.73
N THR A 55 5.35 -12.58 17.96
CA THR A 55 5.56 -13.18 19.28
C THR A 55 6.70 -14.19 19.21
N VAL A 56 7.74 -13.97 20.04
CA VAL A 56 8.87 -14.87 20.19
C VAL A 56 8.63 -15.78 21.40
N ASN A 57 8.67 -17.10 21.19
CA ASN A 57 8.65 -18.11 22.24
C ASN A 57 10.06 -18.69 22.36
N ALA A 58 10.72 -18.42 23.50
CA ALA A 58 12.08 -18.83 23.78
C ALA A 58 12.15 -19.51 25.15
N LEU A 59 12.13 -20.86 25.19
CA LEU A 59 12.17 -21.64 26.43
C LEU A 59 13.49 -21.49 27.19
N ALA A 60 14.58 -21.11 26.51
CA ALA A 60 15.85 -20.74 27.13
C ALA A 60 15.85 -19.32 27.71
N GLY A 61 14.74 -18.59 27.65
CA GLY A 61 14.59 -17.19 28.02
C GLY A 61 14.75 -16.26 26.80
N PHE A 62 13.92 -15.22 26.73
CA PHE A 62 13.96 -14.20 25.70
C PHE A 62 15.11 -13.22 25.94
N LYS A 63 15.87 -12.87 24.90
CA LYS A 63 16.96 -11.88 24.96
C LYS A 63 16.62 -10.62 24.18
N ALA A 64 16.22 -10.74 22.90
CA ALA A 64 15.95 -9.61 22.04
C ALA A 64 15.02 -9.97 20.88
N LEU A 65 14.29 -8.98 20.40
CA LEU A 65 13.58 -9.01 19.10
C LEU A 65 14.05 -7.81 18.29
N ARG A 66 14.46 -8.05 17.05
CA ARG A 66 14.84 -7.00 16.09
C ARG A 66 13.89 -7.04 14.91
N VAL A 67 13.52 -5.86 14.43
CA VAL A 67 12.71 -5.69 13.24
C VAL A 67 13.50 -4.90 12.22
N THR A 68 13.73 -5.48 11.03
CA THR A 68 14.46 -4.83 9.93
C THR A 68 13.50 -4.62 8.77
N LYS A 69 13.39 -3.38 8.28
CA LYS A 69 12.58 -3.06 7.10
C LYS A 69 13.42 -3.14 5.83
N TYR A 70 12.85 -3.73 4.80
CA TYR A 70 13.41 -3.80 3.45
C TYR A 70 12.42 -3.25 2.42
N VAL A 71 12.94 -2.59 1.40
CA VAL A 71 12.26 -2.29 0.15
C VAL A 71 12.88 -3.18 -0.92
N GLY A 72 12.17 -4.21 -1.35
CA GLY A 72 12.76 -5.30 -2.13
C GLY A 72 13.86 -6.02 -1.37
N THR A 73 15.10 -5.90 -1.84
CA THR A 73 16.30 -6.49 -1.19
C THR A 73 17.12 -5.48 -0.39
N THR A 74 16.79 -4.19 -0.45
CA THR A 74 17.56 -3.11 0.16
C THR A 74 17.00 -2.76 1.53
N ILE A 75 17.89 -2.62 2.54
CA ILE A 75 17.48 -2.16 3.89
C ILE A 75 17.03 -0.69 3.79
N ASP A 76 15.88 -0.39 4.38
CA ASP A 76 15.40 0.98 4.56
C ASP A 76 16.05 1.57 5.82
N ASN A 77 17.14 2.30 5.65
CA ASN A 77 17.89 2.91 6.74
C ASN A 77 17.12 4.02 7.49
N THR A 78 15.93 4.41 7.02
CA THR A 78 15.08 5.39 7.73
C THR A 78 14.21 4.75 8.81
N PHE A 79 14.08 3.42 8.79
CA PHE A 79 13.33 2.66 9.80
C PHE A 79 14.19 2.40 11.04
N GLY A 80 13.73 2.79 12.21
CA GLY A 80 14.45 2.60 13.46
C GLY A 80 15.83 3.30 13.48
N THR A 81 16.86 2.58 13.94
CA THR A 81 18.24 3.06 13.90
C THR A 81 18.98 2.28 12.81
N ALA A 82 19.39 2.96 11.74
CA ALA A 82 20.08 2.35 10.60
C ALA A 82 19.31 1.13 10.00
N GLY A 83 18.01 1.25 9.89
CA GLY A 83 17.15 0.21 9.33
C GLY A 83 16.68 -0.87 10.30
N VAL A 84 17.03 -0.78 11.57
CA VAL A 84 16.72 -1.79 12.60
C VAL A 84 16.03 -1.16 13.80
N LEU A 85 14.90 -1.71 14.18
CA LEU A 85 14.22 -1.42 15.44
C LEU A 85 14.52 -2.54 16.44
N SER A 86 15.08 -2.18 17.60
CA SER A 86 15.30 -3.12 18.71
C SER A 86 14.14 -3.07 19.69
N VAL A 87 13.61 -4.25 20.04
CA VAL A 87 12.46 -4.42 20.92
C VAL A 87 12.89 -5.25 22.13
N THR A 88 12.58 -4.77 23.33
CA THR A 88 12.92 -5.43 24.59
C THR A 88 11.85 -6.40 25.10
N SER A 89 10.67 -6.44 24.43
CA SER A 89 9.59 -7.37 24.71
C SER A 89 9.64 -8.55 23.76
N ASN A 90 9.22 -9.72 24.19
CA ASN A 90 9.04 -10.88 23.34
C ASN A 90 7.84 -10.78 22.40
N THR A 91 7.04 -9.73 22.53
CA THR A 91 5.91 -9.42 21.66
C THR A 91 6.01 -7.98 21.15
N TYR A 92 5.76 -7.78 19.86
CA TYR A 92 5.77 -6.47 19.22
C TYR A 92 4.62 -6.35 18.20
N ALA A 93 3.84 -5.29 18.34
CA ALA A 93 2.81 -4.91 17.37
C ALA A 93 3.40 -3.91 16.37
N LEU A 94 3.50 -4.31 15.11
CA LEU A 94 3.87 -3.46 13.99
C LEU A 94 2.59 -2.88 13.37
N GLU A 95 2.52 -1.55 13.26
CA GLU A 95 1.56 -0.85 12.42
C GLU A 95 2.31 -0.20 11.26
N TYR A 96 1.76 -0.31 10.06
CA TYR A 96 2.38 0.26 8.87
C TYR A 96 1.31 0.84 7.93
N THR A 97 1.59 2.05 7.43
CA THR A 97 0.80 2.68 6.35
C THR A 97 1.53 2.46 5.03
N LEU A 98 0.85 1.83 4.07
CA LEU A 98 1.44 1.50 2.78
C LEU A 98 1.88 2.77 2.05
N ALA A 99 3.17 2.85 1.76
CA ALA A 99 3.80 3.98 1.10
C ALA A 99 4.06 3.70 -0.38
N ALA A 100 4.28 4.76 -1.15
CA ALA A 100 4.51 4.69 -2.60
C ALA A 100 5.77 3.89 -2.98
N GLU A 101 6.74 3.77 -2.09
CA GLU A 101 7.93 2.93 -2.30
C GLU A 101 7.59 1.47 -2.55
N GLY A 102 6.49 0.98 -1.94
CA GLY A 102 5.97 -0.37 -2.14
C GLY A 102 5.42 -0.64 -3.54
N LEU A 103 5.23 0.39 -4.38
CA LEU A 103 4.83 0.24 -5.78
C LEU A 103 5.97 -0.28 -6.67
N THR A 104 7.23 -0.05 -6.28
CA THR A 104 8.41 -0.45 -7.05
C THR A 104 8.93 -1.83 -6.66
N ALA A 105 8.76 -2.21 -5.39
CA ALA A 105 9.16 -3.49 -4.85
C ALA A 105 8.38 -3.80 -3.57
N PRO A 106 8.17 -5.09 -3.23
CA PRO A 106 7.51 -5.45 -1.97
C PRO A 106 8.25 -4.89 -0.75
N ILE A 107 7.49 -4.44 0.24
CA ILE A 107 8.02 -4.08 1.56
C ILE A 107 8.07 -5.35 2.40
N ARG A 108 9.19 -5.57 3.08
CA ARG A 108 9.38 -6.73 3.94
C ARG A 108 9.89 -6.29 5.30
N PHE A 109 9.20 -6.70 6.36
CA PHE A 109 9.66 -6.56 7.72
C PHE A 109 10.17 -7.92 8.20
N ASN A 110 11.48 -8.04 8.39
CA ASN A 110 12.11 -9.23 8.94
C ASN A 110 12.16 -9.11 10.45
N PHE A 111 11.53 -10.04 11.14
CA PHE A 111 11.53 -10.16 12.60
C PHE A 111 12.55 -11.23 12.99
N THR A 112 13.56 -10.85 13.78
CA THR A 112 14.61 -11.75 14.29
C THR A 112 14.55 -11.78 15.81
N GLY A 113 14.15 -12.94 16.35
CA GLY A 113 14.16 -13.23 17.80
C GLY A 113 15.46 -13.90 18.23
N GLU A 114 15.97 -13.55 19.40
CA GLU A 114 17.18 -14.12 20.02
C GLU A 114 16.88 -14.58 21.45
N ASP A 115 17.34 -15.79 21.82
CA ASP A 115 17.24 -16.32 23.18
C ASP A 115 18.49 -16.02 24.00
N LEU A 116 18.44 -16.34 25.31
CA LEU A 116 19.58 -16.12 26.23
C LEU A 116 20.80 -17.00 25.90
N LEU A 117 20.65 -18.04 25.09
CA LEU A 117 21.75 -18.86 24.59
C LEU A 117 22.37 -18.32 23.30
N GLY A 118 21.86 -17.18 22.77
CA GLY A 118 22.34 -16.55 21.55
C GLY A 118 21.81 -17.21 20.26
N ARG A 119 20.85 -18.13 20.37
CA ARG A 119 20.21 -18.75 19.19
C ARG A 119 19.16 -17.83 18.62
N THR A 120 19.08 -17.76 17.30
CA THR A 120 18.19 -16.86 16.59
C THR A 120 17.16 -17.58 15.73
N VAL A 121 16.02 -16.96 15.53
CA VAL A 121 14.97 -17.35 14.58
C VAL A 121 14.51 -16.10 13.86
N SER A 122 14.14 -16.24 12.57
CA SER A 122 13.62 -15.12 11.79
C SER A 122 12.38 -15.52 11.02
N THR A 123 11.49 -14.54 10.82
CA THR A 123 10.31 -14.64 9.93
C THR A 123 10.04 -13.30 9.29
N ASP A 124 9.32 -13.32 8.16
CA ASP A 124 9.03 -12.12 7.38
C ASP A 124 7.53 -11.80 7.37
N PHE A 125 7.19 -10.52 7.52
CA PHE A 125 5.91 -9.96 7.13
C PHE A 125 6.07 -9.24 5.79
N VAL A 126 5.36 -9.70 4.76
CA VAL A 126 5.51 -9.19 3.38
C VAL A 126 4.31 -8.36 2.98
N ILE A 127 4.54 -7.14 2.51
CA ILE A 127 3.51 -6.22 2.05
C ILE A 127 3.69 -5.95 0.57
N THR A 128 2.63 -6.18 -0.21
CA THR A 128 2.54 -5.80 -1.62
C THR A 128 1.61 -4.60 -1.76
N THR A 129 2.10 -3.51 -2.37
CA THR A 129 1.35 -2.28 -2.52
C THR A 129 0.85 -2.14 -3.95
N ASP A 130 -0.46 -1.94 -4.10
CA ASP A 130 -1.10 -1.61 -5.37
C ASP A 130 -1.25 -0.07 -5.49
N VAL A 131 -1.25 0.39 -6.73
CA VAL A 131 -1.57 1.78 -7.06
C VAL A 131 -3.05 2.06 -6.73
N SER A 132 -3.35 3.23 -6.16
CA SER A 132 -4.72 3.72 -5.95
C SER A 132 -5.01 4.91 -6.86
N VAL A 133 -6.28 5.09 -7.29
CA VAL A 133 -6.70 6.27 -8.06
C VAL A 133 -6.50 7.53 -7.23
N LYS A 134 -6.79 7.48 -5.94
CA LYS A 134 -6.57 8.61 -5.03
C LYS A 134 -5.10 9.04 -5.01
N TYR A 135 -4.18 8.07 -4.89
CA TYR A 135 -2.75 8.35 -4.93
C TYR A 135 -2.35 9.00 -6.26
N LEU A 136 -2.83 8.46 -7.39
CA LEU A 136 -2.53 9.01 -8.72
C LEU A 136 -3.03 10.44 -8.86
N LEU A 137 -4.29 10.70 -8.51
CA LEU A 137 -4.90 12.03 -8.63
C LEU A 137 -4.16 13.06 -7.79
N THR A 138 -3.76 12.73 -6.56
CA THR A 138 -3.11 13.69 -5.64
C THR A 138 -1.61 13.85 -5.85
N THR A 139 -0.97 12.91 -6.56
CA THR A 139 0.48 12.95 -6.79
C THR A 139 0.84 13.69 -8.08
N PHE A 140 -0.01 13.58 -9.11
CA PHE A 140 0.26 14.11 -10.44
C PHE A 140 -0.75 15.18 -10.83
N ASN A 141 -0.35 16.06 -11.75
CA ASN A 141 -1.28 16.91 -12.49
C ASN A 141 -1.83 16.12 -13.67
N TRP A 142 -3.10 16.32 -14.00
CA TRP A 142 -3.79 15.57 -15.03
C TRP A 142 -4.32 16.48 -16.13
N GLN A 143 -4.24 16.03 -17.38
CA GLN A 143 -4.84 16.73 -18.52
C GLN A 143 -5.67 15.73 -19.35
N TRP A 144 -6.71 16.21 -19.99
CA TRP A 144 -7.38 15.40 -21.00
C TRP A 144 -6.52 15.30 -22.27
N SER A 145 -6.29 14.09 -22.70
CA SER A 145 -5.63 13.82 -23.99
C SER A 145 -6.63 13.45 -25.07
N SER A 146 -7.85 13.02 -24.68
CA SER A 146 -8.96 12.67 -25.56
C SER A 146 -10.28 12.77 -24.82
N LYS A 147 -11.32 13.19 -25.52
CA LYS A 147 -12.71 13.28 -25.10
C LYS A 147 -13.60 12.78 -26.25
N LEU A 148 -13.90 11.47 -26.26
CA LEU A 148 -14.66 10.83 -27.33
C LEU A 148 -16.14 10.78 -26.99
N GLY A 149 -17.00 11.16 -27.94
CA GLY A 149 -18.43 11.16 -27.73
C GLY A 149 -19.23 11.15 -29.03
N LYS A 150 -20.54 11.01 -28.86
CA LYS A 150 -21.55 11.18 -29.90
C LYS A 150 -22.44 12.36 -29.57
N ILE A 151 -22.87 13.11 -30.55
CA ILE A 151 -23.63 14.35 -30.36
C ILE A 151 -25.08 14.19 -30.74
N PHE A 152 -25.35 13.75 -31.96
CA PHE A 152 -26.71 13.79 -32.56
C PHE A 152 -27.39 12.44 -32.67
N SER A 153 -26.67 11.34 -32.79
CA SER A 153 -27.24 10.01 -33.02
C SER A 153 -26.44 8.89 -32.38
N LEU A 154 -27.15 7.89 -31.87
CA LEU A 154 -26.52 6.66 -31.37
C LEU A 154 -25.84 5.83 -32.47
N THR A 155 -26.22 6.02 -33.72
CA THR A 155 -25.65 5.31 -34.86
C THR A 155 -24.42 5.97 -35.47
N GLU A 156 -24.12 7.22 -35.11
CA GLU A 156 -22.88 7.86 -35.53
C GLU A 156 -21.66 7.23 -34.85
N ALA A 157 -20.48 7.34 -35.47
CA ALA A 157 -19.22 6.96 -34.84
C ALA A 157 -18.88 7.96 -33.74
N GLU A 158 -18.21 7.48 -32.69
CA GLU A 158 -17.58 8.40 -31.69
C GLU A 158 -16.56 9.29 -32.41
N SER A 159 -16.52 10.54 -32.03
CA SER A 159 -15.57 11.51 -32.57
C SER A 159 -14.90 12.28 -31.44
N GLU A 160 -13.72 12.84 -31.71
CA GLU A 160 -12.97 13.66 -30.75
C GLU A 160 -13.68 14.97 -30.50
N GLN A 161 -14.02 15.21 -29.24
CA GLN A 161 -14.75 16.40 -28.76
C GLN A 161 -13.88 17.35 -27.94
N ILE A 162 -12.59 17.00 -27.75
CA ILE A 162 -11.67 17.90 -27.03
C ILE A 162 -11.32 19.11 -27.90
N LEU A 163 -11.52 20.28 -27.35
CA LEU A 163 -11.22 21.53 -28.02
C LEU A 163 -9.73 21.89 -27.91
N ALA A 164 -9.25 22.73 -28.84
CA ALA A 164 -7.84 23.13 -28.83
C ALA A 164 -7.43 23.80 -27.52
N CYS A 165 -8.33 24.61 -26.96
CA CYS A 165 -8.15 25.33 -25.68
C CYS A 165 -8.29 24.44 -24.43
N GLU A 166 -8.92 23.29 -24.53
CA GLU A 166 -8.98 22.32 -23.43
C GLU A 166 -7.71 21.45 -23.33
N LYS A 167 -6.92 21.39 -24.40
CA LYS A 167 -5.76 20.49 -24.50
C LYS A 167 -4.59 20.90 -23.62
N ASP A 168 -4.46 22.19 -23.25
CA ASP A 168 -3.40 22.66 -22.37
C ASP A 168 -3.90 22.87 -20.93
N ASN A 169 -5.20 22.69 -20.68
CA ASN A 169 -5.77 22.68 -19.34
C ASN A 169 -5.25 21.49 -18.52
N PHE A 170 -4.98 21.73 -17.24
CA PHE A 170 -4.66 20.64 -16.35
C PHE A 170 -5.30 20.76 -14.97
N TYR A 171 -5.63 19.60 -14.43
CA TYR A 171 -6.37 19.40 -13.19
C TYR A 171 -5.39 19.10 -12.07
N ILE A 172 -5.54 19.78 -10.94
CA ILE A 172 -4.71 19.64 -9.74
C ILE A 172 -5.64 19.22 -8.60
N PHE A 173 -5.49 17.99 -8.14
CA PHE A 173 -6.29 17.40 -7.06
C PHE A 173 -5.49 17.44 -5.76
N ALA A 174 -6.01 18.10 -4.71
CA ALA A 174 -5.36 18.15 -3.42
C ALA A 174 -5.88 17.02 -2.50
N PRO A 175 -5.04 16.50 -1.56
CA PRO A 175 -5.43 15.41 -0.65
C PRO A 175 -6.63 15.73 0.26
N ASP A 176 -6.91 16.99 0.51
CA ASP A 176 -8.02 17.48 1.33
C ASP A 176 -9.37 17.50 0.60
N GLY A 177 -9.42 17.05 -0.67
CA GLY A 177 -10.63 17.06 -1.49
C GLY A 177 -10.90 18.37 -2.22
N THR A 178 -10.00 19.35 -2.13
CA THR A 178 -10.05 20.54 -2.98
C THR A 178 -9.38 20.27 -4.32
N MET A 179 -9.74 21.04 -5.35
CA MET A 179 -9.10 20.97 -6.65
C MET A 179 -9.05 22.33 -7.34
N LYS A 180 -8.20 22.40 -8.37
CA LYS A 180 -8.06 23.57 -9.24
C LYS A 180 -7.83 23.10 -10.67
N ILE A 181 -8.33 23.90 -11.63
CA ILE A 181 -7.93 23.80 -13.04
C ILE A 181 -6.96 24.95 -13.33
N ASN A 182 -5.86 24.62 -14.00
CA ASN A 182 -5.05 25.60 -14.68
C ASN A 182 -5.46 25.57 -16.16
N TYR A 183 -6.03 26.65 -16.64
CA TYR A 183 -6.57 26.77 -18.00
C TYR A 183 -5.50 26.99 -19.08
N GLY A 184 -4.21 26.87 -18.72
CA GLY A 184 -3.12 26.98 -19.68
C GLY A 184 -2.94 28.38 -20.26
N ALA A 185 -2.33 28.45 -21.44
CA ALA A 185 -2.09 29.70 -22.18
C ALA A 185 -3.12 29.99 -23.28
N VAL A 186 -3.84 28.96 -23.74
CA VAL A 186 -4.84 29.06 -24.80
C VAL A 186 -6.20 29.36 -24.16
N THR A 187 -6.42 30.61 -23.80
CA THR A 187 -7.74 31.12 -23.45
C THR A 187 -8.49 31.37 -24.75
N GLY A 188 -9.73 30.92 -24.88
CA GLY A 188 -10.50 31.03 -26.11
C GLY A 188 -10.84 32.46 -26.50
N THR A 189 -9.89 33.18 -27.06
CA THR A 189 -10.16 34.45 -27.72
C THR A 189 -10.47 34.20 -29.18
N GLY A 190 -11.74 34.14 -29.55
CA GLY A 190 -12.12 34.05 -30.95
C GLY A 190 -13.29 33.13 -31.30
N GLY A 191 -14.27 32.96 -30.41
CA GLY A 191 -15.53 32.30 -30.75
C GLY A 191 -15.52 30.77 -30.59
N GLY A 192 -14.64 30.23 -29.77
CA GLY A 192 -14.67 28.84 -29.33
C GLY A 192 -15.34 28.70 -27.97
N THR A 193 -15.83 27.51 -27.65
CA THR A 193 -16.51 27.19 -26.39
C THR A 193 -15.65 27.34 -25.14
N CYS A 194 -14.37 27.59 -25.27
CA CYS A 194 -13.47 27.90 -24.16
C CYS A 194 -13.61 29.33 -23.63
N ASP A 195 -14.35 30.21 -24.31
CA ASP A 195 -14.74 31.53 -23.79
C ASP A 195 -15.64 31.41 -22.55
N PHE A 196 -16.19 30.23 -22.32
CA PHE A 196 -16.98 29.88 -21.13
C PHE A 196 -16.17 29.20 -20.03
N ASP A 197 -14.86 29.00 -20.22
CA ASP A 197 -13.97 28.59 -19.15
C ASP A 197 -14.07 29.63 -18.03
N GLY A 198 -14.36 29.14 -16.80
CA GLY A 198 -14.53 30.02 -15.65
C GLY A 198 -15.96 30.49 -15.38
N LEU A 199 -16.99 30.17 -16.20
CA LEU A 199 -18.40 30.32 -15.76
C LEU A 199 -18.75 29.35 -14.65
N ARG A 200 -18.12 28.18 -14.65
CA ARG A 200 -18.11 27.20 -13.57
C ARG A 200 -16.66 26.89 -13.21
N VAL A 201 -16.39 26.85 -11.90
CA VAL A 201 -15.05 26.55 -11.37
C VAL A 201 -15.14 25.25 -10.59
N GLU A 202 -14.32 24.30 -10.94
CA GLU A 202 -14.14 23.05 -10.22
C GLU A 202 -13.39 23.33 -8.92
N THR A 203 -14.04 23.05 -7.80
CA THR A 203 -13.52 23.43 -6.48
C THR A 203 -13.26 22.26 -5.56
N LYS A 204 -14.02 21.18 -5.73
CA LYS A 204 -13.95 20.00 -4.87
C LYS A 204 -14.02 18.73 -5.70
N TRP A 205 -13.44 17.68 -5.16
CA TRP A 205 -13.51 16.35 -5.72
C TRP A 205 -13.65 15.30 -4.62
N SER A 206 -14.18 14.15 -4.98
CA SER A 206 -14.27 12.98 -4.11
C SER A 206 -14.23 11.70 -4.95
N LEU A 207 -13.79 10.60 -4.31
CA LEU A 207 -13.91 9.25 -4.82
C LEU A 207 -14.89 8.48 -3.93
N ASN A 208 -15.64 7.55 -4.53
CA ASN A 208 -16.34 6.53 -3.75
C ASN A 208 -15.33 5.57 -3.08
N ALA A 209 -15.80 4.72 -2.14
CA ALA A 209 -14.94 3.84 -1.37
C ALA A 209 -14.07 2.89 -2.24
N ASP A 210 -14.62 2.42 -3.36
CA ASP A 210 -13.93 1.49 -4.28
C ASP A 210 -13.03 2.21 -5.29
N GLU A 211 -12.99 3.56 -5.27
CA GLU A 211 -12.26 4.40 -6.21
C GLU A 211 -12.66 4.21 -7.69
N THR A 212 -13.90 3.79 -7.93
CA THR A 212 -14.46 3.56 -9.28
C THR A 212 -15.25 4.75 -9.81
N VAL A 213 -15.58 5.72 -8.95
CA VAL A 213 -16.34 6.92 -9.30
C VAL A 213 -15.65 8.15 -8.75
N LEU A 214 -15.22 9.04 -9.65
CA LEU A 214 -14.72 10.38 -9.36
C LEU A 214 -15.87 11.36 -9.52
N THR A 215 -16.17 12.14 -8.48
CA THR A 215 -17.13 13.25 -8.52
C THR A 215 -16.38 14.56 -8.38
N ILE A 216 -16.67 15.51 -9.27
CA ILE A 216 -16.12 16.87 -9.27
C ILE A 216 -17.27 17.85 -9.12
N ASP A 217 -17.16 18.78 -8.17
CA ASP A 217 -18.12 19.87 -7.95
C ASP A 217 -17.70 21.10 -8.75
N ALA A 218 -18.50 21.47 -9.75
CA ALA A 218 -18.34 22.66 -10.59
C ALA A 218 -19.32 23.73 -10.12
N VAL A 219 -18.81 24.80 -9.51
CA VAL A 219 -19.58 25.89 -8.92
C VAL A 219 -19.75 27.02 -9.90
N ASN A 220 -20.99 27.51 -10.08
CA ASN A 220 -21.26 28.67 -10.91
C ASN A 220 -20.70 29.96 -10.25
N VAL A 221 -19.86 30.72 -10.95
CA VAL A 221 -19.18 31.91 -10.42
C VAL A 221 -20.16 33.05 -10.08
N PHE A 222 -21.33 33.11 -10.73
CA PHE A 222 -22.35 34.13 -10.49
C PHE A 222 -23.37 33.69 -9.43
N ASN A 223 -23.45 32.41 -9.13
CA ASN A 223 -24.33 31.84 -8.12
C ASN A 223 -23.68 30.64 -7.46
N THR A 224 -22.97 30.86 -6.37
CA THR A 224 -22.20 29.82 -5.67
C THR A 224 -23.05 28.72 -5.05
N SER A 225 -24.38 28.90 -4.97
CA SER A 225 -25.31 27.85 -4.57
C SER A 225 -25.65 26.89 -5.71
N ASP A 226 -25.40 27.26 -6.96
CA ASP A 226 -25.56 26.41 -8.15
C ASP A 226 -24.31 25.58 -8.35
N VAL A 227 -24.35 24.33 -7.84
CA VAL A 227 -23.26 23.35 -7.94
C VAL A 227 -23.70 22.23 -8.86
N GLN A 228 -22.97 22.07 -9.97
CA GLN A 228 -23.11 20.94 -10.85
C GLN A 228 -22.12 19.83 -10.48
N LYS A 229 -22.60 18.61 -10.32
CA LYS A 229 -21.75 17.43 -10.09
C LYS A 229 -21.40 16.78 -11.41
N GLN A 230 -20.12 16.77 -11.73
CA GLN A 230 -19.57 16.00 -12.83
C GLN A 230 -19.16 14.63 -12.31
N VAL A 231 -19.78 13.56 -12.82
CA VAL A 231 -19.59 12.19 -12.32
C VAL A 231 -18.88 11.35 -13.36
N TYR A 232 -17.64 10.97 -13.10
CA TYR A 232 -16.79 10.16 -13.95
C TYR A 232 -16.71 8.73 -13.42
N LYS A 233 -17.15 7.75 -14.19
CA LYS A 233 -16.99 6.31 -13.90
C LYS A 233 -15.63 5.87 -14.40
N ILE A 234 -14.72 5.50 -13.52
CA ILE A 234 -13.37 5.05 -13.86
C ILE A 234 -13.44 3.64 -14.43
N LYS A 235 -12.91 3.46 -15.62
CA LYS A 235 -12.90 2.19 -16.36
C LYS A 235 -11.58 1.45 -16.22
N SER A 236 -10.47 2.19 -16.26
CA SER A 236 -9.13 1.65 -16.07
C SER A 236 -8.17 2.76 -15.66
N PHE A 237 -7.07 2.39 -15.04
CA PHE A 237 -6.01 3.31 -14.69
C PHE A 237 -4.63 2.62 -14.69
N SER A 238 -3.61 3.44 -14.87
CA SER A 238 -2.19 3.12 -14.75
C SER A 238 -1.47 4.29 -14.10
N THR A 239 -0.17 4.20 -13.91
CA THR A 239 0.64 5.30 -13.36
C THR A 239 0.70 6.54 -14.27
N THR A 240 0.28 6.44 -15.53
CA THR A 240 0.36 7.52 -16.52
C THR A 240 -0.96 7.88 -17.17
N GLU A 241 -2.00 7.07 -17.01
CA GLU A 241 -3.29 7.23 -17.71
C GLU A 241 -4.45 6.79 -16.81
N ILE A 242 -5.54 7.57 -16.82
CA ILE A 242 -6.86 7.18 -16.29
C ILE A 242 -7.86 7.26 -17.44
N ARG A 243 -8.69 6.24 -17.62
CA ARG A 243 -9.83 6.22 -18.53
C ARG A 243 -11.11 6.25 -17.73
N SER A 244 -11.99 7.18 -18.07
CA SER A 244 -13.29 7.31 -17.41
C SER A 244 -14.39 7.58 -18.42
N THR A 245 -15.65 7.34 -18.02
CA THR A 245 -16.83 7.77 -18.78
C THR A 245 -17.67 8.69 -17.94
N GLN A 246 -18.30 9.67 -18.60
CA GLN A 246 -19.28 10.58 -18.04
C GLN A 246 -20.51 10.62 -18.93
N ASN A 247 -21.69 10.55 -18.35
CA ASN A 247 -22.92 10.79 -19.10
C ASN A 247 -23.05 12.29 -19.41
N VAL A 248 -23.08 12.61 -20.69
CA VAL A 248 -23.26 13.97 -21.20
C VAL A 248 -24.63 14.03 -21.88
N ASP A 249 -25.53 14.82 -21.31
CA ASP A 249 -26.88 15.00 -21.84
C ASP A 249 -26.95 16.28 -22.70
N LEU A 250 -27.05 16.11 -24.00
CA LEU A 250 -27.21 17.18 -24.99
C LEU A 250 -28.64 17.32 -25.52
N THR A 251 -29.63 16.64 -24.93
CA THR A 251 -31.00 16.60 -25.43
C THR A 251 -31.64 17.99 -25.49
N VAL A 252 -31.32 18.88 -24.57
CA VAL A 252 -31.78 20.27 -24.54
C VAL A 252 -31.24 21.12 -25.70
N PHE A 253 -30.18 20.65 -26.36
CA PHE A 253 -29.56 21.30 -27.54
C PHE A 253 -29.86 20.56 -28.83
N GLY A 254 -30.81 19.62 -28.80
CA GLY A 254 -31.17 18.80 -29.97
C GLY A 254 -30.23 17.62 -30.23
N GLY A 255 -29.35 17.34 -29.31
CA GLY A 255 -28.45 16.17 -29.33
C GLY A 255 -29.04 14.99 -28.57
N ILE A 256 -28.16 14.07 -28.13
CA ILE A 256 -28.49 12.87 -27.38
C ILE A 256 -27.79 12.85 -26.03
N ALA A 257 -28.30 12.05 -25.08
CA ALA A 257 -27.56 11.67 -23.89
C ALA A 257 -26.66 10.46 -24.23
N TYR A 258 -25.37 10.59 -23.96
CA TYR A 258 -24.38 9.55 -24.29
C TYR A 258 -23.25 9.52 -23.26
N ASP A 259 -22.70 8.33 -22.97
CA ASP A 259 -21.54 8.19 -22.10
C ASP A 259 -20.25 8.52 -22.88
N TRP A 260 -19.77 9.72 -22.71
CA TRP A 260 -18.51 10.16 -23.30
C TRP A 260 -17.32 9.53 -22.60
N THR A 261 -16.29 9.16 -23.37
CA THR A 261 -15.04 8.59 -22.85
C THR A 261 -13.98 9.68 -22.72
N TYR A 262 -13.41 9.81 -21.53
CA TYR A 262 -12.32 10.73 -21.21
C TYR A 262 -11.04 9.96 -20.97
N VAL A 263 -9.97 10.36 -21.62
CA VAL A 263 -8.61 9.84 -21.40
C VAL A 263 -7.78 10.92 -20.72
N TRP A 264 -7.47 10.70 -19.46
CA TRP A 264 -6.65 11.57 -18.65
C TRP A 264 -5.20 11.08 -18.69
N LYS A 265 -4.26 11.98 -18.94
CA LYS A 265 -2.83 11.67 -18.89
C LYS A 265 -2.12 12.56 -17.92
N VAL A 266 -1.03 12.03 -17.37
CA VAL A 266 -0.15 12.81 -16.49
C VAL A 266 0.43 13.95 -17.29
N LYS A 267 0.29 15.17 -16.77
CA LYS A 267 0.95 16.37 -17.25
C LYS A 267 2.35 16.41 -16.66
N ALA A 268 3.36 16.51 -17.49
CA ALA A 268 4.73 16.79 -17.03
C ALA A 268 4.74 18.11 -16.23
N LYS A 269 5.39 18.07 -15.06
CA LYS A 269 5.58 19.25 -14.20
C LYS A 269 6.62 20.17 -14.81
#